data_a21aa911a642ee4e375a0a291ebe0018
#
_entry.id   a21aa911a642ee4e375a0a291ebe0018
#
_cell.length_a   1.000
_cell.length_b   1.000
_cell.length_c   1.000
_cell.angle_alpha   90.00
_cell.angle_beta   90.00
_cell.angle_gamma   90.00
#
_symmetry.space_group_name_H-M   'P 1'
#
loop_
_entity.id
_entity.type
_entity.pdbx_description
1 polymer ?
#
loop_
_entity_poly.entity_id
_entity_poly.type
_entity_poly.pdbx_seq_one_letter_code
_entity_poly.pdbx_strand_id
1 'polypeptide(L)'
;MGKKIMEFEFSKEFLDRFKFALNDRDALYIRNSLDGVRSADICEILTEIGIEYSKYVFDIISPDIAADILVELEEDFRVEFMEYLSINELAYFIEILDSDDGADILNKMSFKRREEILEQINNEEKVGHLLDLIRYDEDVAGGLMAK
;
A
#
# COMPACT_ATOMS: atom_id res chain seq x y z
N MET A 1 -9.75 -23.22 14.40
CA MET A 1 -9.60 -22.60 14.19
C MET A 1 -9.34 -21.86 14.14
N GLY A 2 -9.35 -21.90 14.22
CA GLY A 2 -9.20 -20.92 14.16
C GLY A 2 -8.50 -20.67 14.33
N LYS A 3 -8.19 -20.69 14.20
CA LYS A 3 -7.59 -20.13 14.28
C LYS A 3 -7.16 -19.46 14.16
N LYS A 4 -7.25 -19.40 14.00
CA LYS A 4 -6.92 -18.56 13.85
C LYS A 4 -6.82 -17.73 14.03
N ILE A 5 -7.20 -17.74 13.87
CA ILE A 5 -7.29 -16.93 13.99
C ILE A 5 -6.98 -16.28 14.79
N MET A 6 -7.21 -16.30 15.03
CA MET A 6 -6.81 -15.98 15.98
C MET A 6 -5.61 -15.85 16.22
N GLU A 7 -5.39 -16.25 15.52
CA GLU A 7 -4.12 -16.37 15.83
C GLU A 7 -3.51 -15.07 16.11
N PHE A 8 -3.77 -14.05 15.39
CA PHE A 8 -3.22 -12.76 15.71
C PHE A 8 -4.34 -11.88 16.17
N GLU A 9 -4.43 -11.69 17.44
CA GLU A 9 -5.42 -10.83 18.00
C GLU A 9 -4.80 -9.56 18.46
N PHE A 10 -5.42 -8.45 18.11
CA PHE A 10 -4.91 -7.20 18.57
C PHE A 10 -5.44 -6.96 19.95
N SER A 11 -4.77 -7.50 20.92
CA SER A 11 -5.12 -7.19 22.28
C SER A 11 -4.88 -5.72 22.50
N LYS A 12 -5.59 -5.17 23.46
CA LYS A 12 -5.37 -3.78 23.81
C LYS A 12 -3.95 -3.57 24.28
N GLU A 13 -3.39 -4.55 24.96
CA GLU A 13 -2.02 -4.44 25.41
C GLU A 13 -1.04 -4.36 24.27
N PHE A 14 -1.26 -5.15 23.24
CA PHE A 14 -0.39 -5.13 22.08
C PHE A 14 -0.42 -3.76 21.41
N LEU A 15 -1.61 -3.26 21.20
CA LEU A 15 -1.76 -1.97 20.52
C LEU A 15 -1.18 -0.83 21.36
N ASP A 16 -1.40 -0.88 22.66
CA ASP A 16 -0.85 0.15 23.54
C ASP A 16 0.67 0.17 23.49
N ARG A 17 1.28 -0.99 23.54
CA ARG A 17 2.72 -1.10 23.45
C ARG A 17 3.23 -0.65 22.10
N PHE A 18 2.53 -1.06 21.06
CA PHE A 18 2.91 -0.69 19.71
C PHE A 18 2.86 0.83 19.54
N LYS A 19 1.80 1.45 20.03
CA LYS A 19 1.66 2.90 19.95
C LYS A 19 2.72 3.61 20.76
N PHE A 20 3.07 3.05 21.91
CA PHE A 20 4.13 3.63 22.70
C PHE A 20 5.45 3.62 21.92
N ALA A 21 5.73 2.49 21.26
CA ALA A 21 6.94 2.37 20.48
C ALA A 21 6.93 3.34 19.30
N LEU A 22 5.76 3.59 18.73
CA LEU A 22 5.65 4.55 17.63
C LEU A 22 5.99 5.96 18.11
N ASN A 23 5.45 6.34 19.27
CA ASN A 23 5.75 7.65 19.83
C ASN A 23 7.23 7.80 20.17
N ASP A 24 7.84 6.71 20.61
CA ASP A 24 9.23 6.71 21.02
C ASP A 24 10.17 6.50 19.84
N ARG A 25 9.60 6.28 18.65
CA ARG A 25 10.39 6.03 17.44
C ARG A 25 11.30 4.81 17.58
N ASP A 26 10.80 3.79 18.25
CA ASP A 26 11.56 2.55 18.47
C ASP A 26 11.38 1.64 17.26
N ALA A 27 12.13 1.92 16.21
CA ALA A 27 12.00 1.20 14.94
C ALA A 27 12.29 -0.28 15.09
N LEU A 28 13.24 -0.62 15.93
CA LEU A 28 13.59 -2.02 16.11
C LEU A 28 12.46 -2.82 16.73
N TYR A 29 11.84 -2.24 17.76
CA TYR A 29 10.71 -2.91 18.39
C TYR A 29 9.56 -3.08 17.40
N ILE A 30 9.29 -2.04 16.62
CA ILE A 30 8.20 -2.09 15.65
C ILE A 30 8.47 -3.14 14.58
N ARG A 31 9.69 -3.15 14.05
CA ARG A 31 10.05 -4.13 13.02
C ARG A 31 9.93 -5.54 13.56
N ASN A 32 10.44 -5.76 14.77
CA ASN A 32 10.40 -7.09 15.37
C ASN A 32 8.96 -7.52 15.66
N SER A 33 8.11 -6.58 16.05
CA SER A 33 6.71 -6.89 16.34
C SER A 33 5.98 -7.36 15.10
N LEU A 34 6.38 -6.86 13.93
CA LEU A 34 5.70 -7.20 12.69
C LEU A 34 6.35 -8.37 11.96
N ASP A 35 7.49 -8.84 12.46
CA ASP A 35 8.18 -9.94 11.81
C ASP A 35 7.32 -11.19 11.83
N GLY A 36 7.09 -11.76 10.65
CA GLY A 36 6.28 -12.97 10.55
C GLY A 36 4.78 -12.74 10.59
N VAL A 37 4.37 -11.50 10.77
CA VAL A 37 2.94 -11.17 10.76
C VAL A 37 2.48 -11.05 9.32
N ARG A 38 1.30 -11.62 9.03
CA ARG A 38 0.80 -11.60 7.66
C ARG A 38 0.40 -10.19 7.24
N SER A 39 0.50 -9.93 5.94
CA SER A 39 0.18 -8.61 5.41
C SER A 39 -1.24 -8.18 5.78
N ALA A 40 -2.19 -9.10 5.73
CA ALA A 40 -3.57 -8.76 6.08
C ALA A 40 -3.67 -8.27 7.52
N ASP A 41 -2.94 -8.92 8.42
CA ASP A 41 -2.97 -8.52 9.82
C ASP A 41 -2.27 -7.19 10.04
N ILE A 42 -1.19 -6.96 9.29
CA ILE A 42 -0.52 -5.67 9.38
C ILE A 42 -1.45 -4.56 8.91
N CYS A 43 -2.24 -4.83 7.87
CA CYS A 43 -3.22 -3.85 7.40
C CYS A 43 -4.18 -3.45 8.52
N GLU A 44 -4.62 -4.41 9.31
CA GLU A 44 -5.51 -4.10 10.43
C GLU A 44 -4.81 -3.23 11.47
N ILE A 45 -3.54 -3.54 11.74
CA ILE A 45 -2.78 -2.73 12.67
C ILE A 45 -2.68 -1.30 12.17
N LEU A 46 -2.36 -1.14 10.89
CA LEU A 46 -2.21 0.19 10.31
C LEU A 46 -3.51 0.98 10.38
N THR A 47 -4.63 0.31 10.14
CA THR A 47 -5.92 0.96 10.23
C THR A 47 -6.16 1.46 11.65
N GLU A 48 -5.74 0.69 12.64
CA GLU A 48 -5.93 1.07 14.04
C GLU A 48 -5.04 2.23 14.48
N ILE A 49 -3.80 2.25 14.00
CA ILE A 49 -2.87 3.28 14.45
C ILE A 49 -3.00 4.58 13.64
N GLY A 50 -3.65 4.52 12.48
CA GLY A 50 -3.90 5.73 11.72
C GLY A 50 -2.85 6.01 10.66
N ILE A 51 -3.18 6.95 9.80
CA ILE A 51 -2.39 7.21 8.60
C ILE A 51 -0.99 7.74 8.90
N GLU A 52 -0.88 8.66 9.84
CA GLU A 52 0.42 9.25 10.11
C GLU A 52 1.42 8.23 10.64
N TYR A 53 0.98 7.41 11.58
CA TYR A 53 1.86 6.37 12.10
C TYR A 53 2.11 5.29 11.06
N SER A 54 1.13 5.05 10.20
CA SER A 54 1.30 4.06 9.14
C SER A 54 2.43 4.44 8.20
N LYS A 55 2.59 5.73 7.91
CA LYS A 55 3.68 6.16 7.07
C LYS A 55 5.03 5.83 7.70
N TYR A 56 5.13 6.03 8.99
CA TYR A 56 6.35 5.71 9.71
C TYR A 56 6.65 4.20 9.64
N VAL A 57 5.61 3.39 9.81
CA VAL A 57 5.77 1.94 9.73
C VAL A 57 6.21 1.53 8.33
N PHE A 58 5.62 2.14 7.31
CA PHE A 58 6.00 1.85 5.93
C PHE A 58 7.48 2.09 5.69
N ASP A 59 8.03 3.11 6.32
CA ASP A 59 9.44 3.44 6.15
C ASP A 59 10.36 2.42 6.81
N ILE A 60 9.82 1.67 7.76
CA ILE A 60 10.62 0.72 8.53
C ILE A 60 10.63 -0.67 7.92
N ILE A 61 9.49 -1.14 7.42
CA ILE A 61 9.39 -2.51 6.92
C ILE A 61 10.00 -2.62 5.53
N SER A 62 10.23 -3.85 5.08
CA SER A 62 10.84 -4.04 3.79
C SER A 62 9.91 -3.59 2.68
N PRO A 63 10.47 -3.08 1.57
CA PRO A 63 9.63 -2.60 0.47
C PRO A 63 8.71 -3.66 -0.12
N ASP A 64 9.15 -4.90 -0.15
CA ASP A 64 8.32 -5.97 -0.70
C ASP A 64 7.05 -6.15 0.12
N ILE A 65 7.21 -6.14 1.45
CA ILE A 65 6.07 -6.28 2.34
C ILE A 65 5.19 -5.05 2.25
N ALA A 66 5.81 -3.87 2.18
CA ALA A 66 5.06 -2.62 2.06
C ALA A 66 4.19 -2.62 0.81
N ALA A 67 4.74 -3.12 -0.31
CA ALA A 67 3.97 -3.19 -1.54
C ALA A 67 2.76 -4.11 -1.40
N ASP A 68 2.97 -5.28 -0.79
CA ASP A 68 1.86 -6.20 -0.56
C ASP A 68 0.78 -5.56 0.31
N ILE A 69 1.20 -4.84 1.33
CA ILE A 69 0.26 -4.16 2.22
C ILE A 69 -0.54 -3.13 1.45
N LEU A 70 0.13 -2.39 0.58
CA LEU A 70 -0.54 -1.36 -0.20
C LEU A 70 -1.70 -1.94 -1.00
N VAL A 71 -1.50 -3.13 -1.55
CA VAL A 71 -2.55 -3.81 -2.32
C VAL A 71 -3.70 -4.25 -1.42
N GLU A 72 -3.40 -4.71 -0.22
CA GLU A 72 -4.40 -5.30 0.66
C GLU A 72 -5.14 -4.30 1.54
N LEU A 73 -4.64 -3.08 1.63
CA LEU A 73 -5.33 -2.06 2.41
C LEU A 73 -6.73 -1.82 1.85
N GLU A 74 -7.67 -1.51 2.74
CA GLU A 74 -9.00 -1.14 2.30
C GLU A 74 -8.92 0.09 1.42
N GLU A 75 -9.75 0.15 0.41
CA GLU A 75 -9.60 1.17 -0.63
C GLU A 75 -9.62 2.59 -0.08
N ASP A 76 -10.56 2.89 0.80
CA ASP A 76 -10.66 4.25 1.32
C ASP A 76 -9.40 4.64 2.10
N PHE A 77 -8.91 3.72 2.92
CA PHE A 77 -7.69 3.98 3.68
C PHE A 77 -6.50 4.12 2.76
N ARG A 78 -6.44 3.26 1.74
CA ARG A 78 -5.31 3.28 0.79
C ARG A 78 -5.25 4.60 0.04
N VAL A 79 -6.39 5.06 -0.45
CA VAL A 79 -6.43 6.30 -1.21
C VAL A 79 -5.91 7.45 -0.36
N GLU A 80 -6.39 7.54 0.88
CA GLU A 80 -5.96 8.59 1.77
C GLU A 80 -4.49 8.44 2.14
N PHE A 81 -4.05 7.21 2.39
CA PHE A 81 -2.68 6.94 2.78
C PHE A 81 -1.70 7.31 1.66
N MET A 82 -2.09 7.04 0.41
CA MET A 82 -1.19 7.32 -0.70
C MET A 82 -0.90 8.80 -0.88
N GLU A 83 -1.73 9.65 -0.32
CA GLU A 83 -1.45 11.08 -0.34
C GLU A 83 -0.19 11.41 0.47
N TYR A 84 0.16 10.55 1.40
CA TYR A 84 1.33 10.75 2.25
C TYR A 84 2.61 10.18 1.64
N LEU A 85 2.49 9.48 0.51
CA LEU A 85 3.65 8.89 -0.15
C LEU A 85 4.09 9.79 -1.28
N SER A 86 5.41 9.87 -1.47
CA SER A 86 5.95 10.67 -2.56
C SER A 86 5.74 9.93 -3.90
N ILE A 87 5.86 10.68 -4.97
CA ILE A 87 5.75 10.09 -6.30
C ILE A 87 6.83 9.01 -6.48
N ASN A 88 8.04 9.27 -6.01
CA ASN A 88 9.11 8.29 -6.12
C ASN A 88 8.79 7.02 -5.35
N GLU A 89 8.24 7.16 -4.15
CA GLU A 89 7.87 5.99 -3.36
C GLU A 89 6.79 5.19 -4.05
N LEU A 90 5.79 5.88 -4.56
CA LEU A 90 4.69 5.20 -5.26
C LEU A 90 5.19 4.48 -6.50
N ALA A 91 6.06 5.15 -7.26
CA ALA A 91 6.63 4.52 -8.46
C ALA A 91 7.39 3.25 -8.11
N TYR A 92 8.15 3.31 -7.03
CA TYR A 92 8.91 2.15 -6.61
C TYR A 92 8.00 0.96 -6.27
N PHE A 93 6.94 1.22 -5.51
CA PHE A 93 6.01 0.16 -5.16
C PHE A 93 5.28 -0.38 -6.38
N ILE A 94 4.84 0.51 -7.25
CA ILE A 94 4.13 0.08 -8.45
C ILE A 94 5.03 -0.79 -9.32
N GLU A 95 6.32 -0.43 -9.37
CA GLU A 95 7.24 -1.19 -10.21
C GLU A 95 7.44 -2.63 -9.72
N ILE A 96 7.42 -2.84 -8.41
CA ILE A 96 7.64 -4.18 -7.88
C ILE A 96 6.36 -5.01 -7.78
N LEU A 97 5.20 -4.37 -7.88
CA LEU A 97 3.93 -5.09 -7.86
C LEU A 97 3.66 -5.72 -9.22
N ASP A 98 2.83 -6.77 -9.22
CA ASP A 98 2.32 -7.29 -10.48
C ASP A 98 1.61 -6.17 -11.23
N SER A 99 1.68 -6.22 -12.55
CA SER A 99 1.11 -5.15 -13.36
C SER A 99 -0.40 -5.00 -13.11
N ASP A 100 -1.09 -6.12 -12.89
CA ASP A 100 -2.53 -6.05 -12.60
C ASP A 100 -2.81 -5.22 -11.35
N ASP A 101 -2.05 -5.50 -10.29
CA ASP A 101 -2.23 -4.79 -9.03
C ASP A 101 -1.81 -3.34 -9.17
N GLY A 102 -0.70 -3.10 -9.85
CA GLY A 102 -0.23 -1.73 -10.06
C GLY A 102 -1.22 -0.92 -10.86
N ALA A 103 -1.78 -1.49 -11.92
CA ALA A 103 -2.75 -0.78 -12.73
C ALA A 103 -4.02 -0.47 -11.94
N ASP A 104 -4.43 -1.40 -11.09
CA ASP A 104 -5.62 -1.18 -10.27
C ASP A 104 -5.42 0.00 -9.34
N ILE A 105 -4.25 0.10 -8.73
CA ILE A 105 -3.95 1.21 -7.86
C ILE A 105 -3.90 2.52 -8.65
N LEU A 106 -3.24 2.49 -9.81
CA LEU A 106 -3.12 3.69 -10.62
C LEU A 106 -4.47 4.18 -11.11
N ASN A 107 -5.39 3.26 -11.40
CA ASN A 107 -6.73 3.65 -11.86
C ASN A 107 -7.52 4.40 -10.80
N LYS A 108 -7.14 4.27 -9.54
CA LYS A 108 -7.84 4.98 -8.46
C LYS A 108 -7.27 6.36 -8.20
N MET A 109 -6.27 6.76 -8.98
CA MET A 109 -5.60 8.03 -8.78
C MET A 109 -6.01 9.03 -9.86
N SER A 110 -5.75 10.31 -9.57
CA SER A 110 -5.97 11.32 -10.59
C SER A 110 -5.04 11.09 -11.77
N PHE A 111 -5.46 11.56 -12.93
CA PHE A 111 -4.66 11.40 -14.13
C PHE A 111 -3.26 12.00 -13.95
N LYS A 112 -3.20 13.16 -13.34
CA LYS A 112 -1.92 13.85 -13.17
C LYS A 112 -0.96 13.04 -12.32
N ARG A 113 -1.43 12.54 -11.21
CA ARG A 113 -0.56 11.76 -10.34
C ARG A 113 -0.12 10.47 -11.03
N ARG A 114 -1.05 9.85 -11.74
CA ARG A 114 -0.74 8.63 -12.46
C ARG A 114 0.37 8.86 -13.48
N GLU A 115 0.28 9.96 -14.21
CA GLU A 115 1.31 10.29 -15.19
C GLU A 115 2.66 10.53 -14.53
N GLU A 116 2.65 11.23 -13.41
CA GLU A 116 3.89 11.50 -12.71
C GLU A 116 4.55 10.23 -12.22
N ILE A 117 3.75 9.28 -11.74
CA ILE A 117 4.28 8.02 -11.28
C ILE A 117 4.87 7.23 -12.42
N LEU A 118 4.15 7.15 -13.55
CA LEU A 118 4.63 6.39 -14.70
C LEU A 118 5.93 6.95 -15.24
N GLU A 119 6.12 8.26 -15.19
CA GLU A 119 7.35 8.88 -15.64
C GLU A 119 8.55 8.50 -14.78
N GLN A 120 8.31 8.14 -13.53
CA GLN A 120 9.39 7.78 -12.62
C GLN A 120 9.81 6.32 -12.75
N ILE A 121 9.02 5.49 -13.40
CA ILE A 121 9.34 4.08 -13.55
C ILE A 121 10.31 3.94 -14.70
N ASN A 122 11.47 3.33 -14.44
CA ASN A 122 12.52 3.19 -15.45
C ASN A 122 12.33 2.00 -16.36
N ASN A 123 11.60 0.99 -15.90
CA ASN A 123 11.41 -0.23 -16.68
C ASN A 123 10.33 0.02 -17.74
N GLU A 124 10.76 0.20 -18.98
CA GLU A 124 9.85 0.53 -20.07
C GLU A 124 8.86 -0.59 -20.35
N GLU A 125 9.29 -1.82 -20.20
CA GLU A 125 8.39 -2.95 -20.40
C GLU A 125 7.28 -2.93 -19.38
N LYS A 126 7.64 -2.66 -18.12
CA LYS A 126 6.66 -2.56 -17.05
C LYS A 126 5.65 -1.44 -17.34
N VAL A 127 6.15 -0.30 -17.76
CA VAL A 127 5.28 0.82 -18.09
C VAL A 127 4.34 0.45 -19.22
N GLY A 128 4.85 -0.27 -20.21
CA GLY A 128 4.00 -0.72 -21.31
C GLY A 128 2.87 -1.61 -20.85
N HIS A 129 3.18 -2.55 -19.96
CA HIS A 129 2.15 -3.44 -19.43
C HIS A 129 1.11 -2.67 -18.63
N LEU A 130 1.58 -1.72 -17.82
CA LEU A 130 0.67 -0.91 -17.01
C LEU A 130 -0.25 -0.08 -17.91
N LEU A 131 0.34 0.53 -18.94
CA LEU A 131 -0.45 1.36 -19.85
C LEU A 131 -1.50 0.55 -20.58
N ASP A 132 -1.16 -0.69 -20.97
CA ASP A 132 -2.12 -1.54 -21.64
C ASP A 132 -3.32 -1.82 -20.73
N LEU A 133 -3.06 -2.12 -19.47
CA LEU A 133 -4.13 -2.41 -18.53
C LEU A 133 -4.95 -1.17 -18.21
N ILE A 134 -4.28 -0.05 -18.01
CA ILE A 134 -4.97 1.21 -17.73
C ILE A 134 -5.81 1.63 -18.94
N ARG A 135 -5.23 1.52 -20.11
CA ARG A 135 -5.93 1.91 -21.32
C ARG A 135 -7.15 1.05 -21.57
N TYR A 136 -7.03 -0.25 -21.27
CA TYR A 136 -8.17 -1.14 -21.41
C TYR A 136 -9.32 -0.66 -20.53
N ASP A 137 -9.03 -0.34 -19.29
CA ASP A 137 -10.07 0.14 -18.38
C ASP A 137 -10.64 1.47 -18.87
N GLU A 138 -9.78 2.34 -19.34
CA GLU A 138 -10.23 3.64 -19.83
C GLU A 138 -11.05 3.50 -21.11
N ASP A 139 -10.68 2.55 -21.95
CA ASP A 139 -11.44 2.33 -23.17
C ASP A 139 -12.86 1.88 -22.85
N VAL A 140 -13.00 1.02 -21.86
CA VAL A 140 -14.32 0.59 -21.44
C VAL A 140 -15.13 1.77 -20.92
N ALA A 141 -14.53 2.55 -20.04
CA ALA A 141 -15.22 3.71 -19.49
C ALA A 141 -15.37 4.78 -20.56
N GLY A 142 -14.32 4.98 -21.36
CA GLY A 142 -14.35 5.98 -22.41
C GLY A 142 -15.37 5.70 -23.47
N GLY A 143 -15.54 4.41 -23.79
CA GLY A 143 -16.56 4.04 -24.75
C GLY A 143 -17.94 4.44 -24.30
N LEU A 144 -18.18 4.32 -23.01
CA LEU A 144 -19.46 4.75 -22.45
C LEU A 144 -19.59 6.25 -22.46
N MET A 145 -18.50 6.94 -22.16
CA MET A 145 -18.54 8.39 -22.05
C MET A 145 -18.48 9.09 -23.39
N ALA A 146 -17.93 8.43 -24.36
CA ALA A 146 -17.81 9.03 -25.67
C ALA A 146 -19.17 9.26 -26.31
N LYS A 147 -20.20 8.69 -25.75
CA LYS A 147 -21.56 8.93 -26.27
C LYS A 147 -22.16 10.21 -25.69
#